data_0fcea596fdb806662823bdb98a0186c0
#
_entry.id   0fcea596fdb806662823bdb98a0186c0
#
_cell.length_a   1.000
_cell.length_b   1.000
_cell.length_c   1.000
_cell.angle_alpha   90.00
_cell.angle_beta   90.00
_cell.angle_gamma   90.00
#
_symmetry.space_group_name_H-M   'P 1'
#
loop_
_entity.id
_entity.type
_entity.pdbx_description
1 polymer ?
#
loop_
_entity_poly.entity_id
_entity_poly.type
_entity_poly.pdbx_seq_one_letter_code
_entity_poly.pdbx_strand_id
1 'polypeptide(L)'
;YHVWLAEESSQKYIRTKTKYPETLLKVKSSIYLKMFLVTTFLSLGFKVKGPQITQMFPKKIDLKNLNTNWAISRQSFDSLITELKEKKIHDKAVFKHPLIGRIDIKLTLAFYKFHFKHHQKQINALKKQL
;
A
#
# COMPACT_ATOMS: atom_id res chain seq x y z
N TYR A 1 12.54 3.99 2.00
CA TYR A 1 11.74 5.21 1.89
C TYR A 1 10.50 5.02 1.02
N HIS A 2 10.65 4.53 -0.22
CA HIS A 2 9.54 4.35 -1.16
C HIS A 2 8.37 3.52 -0.58
N VAL A 3 8.65 2.41 0.08
CA VAL A 3 7.61 1.55 0.67
C VAL A 3 6.86 2.30 1.78
N TRP A 4 7.58 2.97 2.68
CA TRP A 4 6.97 3.81 3.71
C TRP A 4 6.10 4.92 3.11
N LEU A 5 6.58 5.62 2.09
CA LEU A 5 5.83 6.70 1.45
C LEU A 5 4.53 6.19 0.80
N ALA A 6 4.57 5.00 0.18
CA ALA A 6 3.40 4.37 -0.41
C ALA A 6 2.36 3.98 0.67
N GLU A 7 2.81 3.40 1.79
CA GLU A 7 1.95 3.07 2.93
C GLU A 7 1.33 4.34 3.53
N GLU A 8 2.12 5.38 3.80
CA GLU A 8 1.67 6.65 4.37
C GLU A 8 0.64 7.37 3.49
N SER A 9 0.94 7.47 2.19
CA SER A 9 0.06 8.13 1.22
C SER A 9 -1.28 7.42 1.10
N SER A 10 -1.28 6.09 1.12
CA SER A 10 -2.53 5.31 1.04
C SER A 10 -3.34 5.40 2.33
N GLN A 11 -2.72 5.42 3.51
CA GLN A 11 -3.42 5.65 4.78
C GLN A 11 -4.10 7.02 4.81
N LYS A 12 -3.39 8.06 4.37
CA LYS A 12 -3.96 9.41 4.27
C LYS A 12 -5.17 9.44 3.33
N TYR A 13 -5.08 8.76 2.18
CA TYR A 13 -6.20 8.60 1.26
C TYR A 13 -7.39 7.90 1.92
N ILE A 14 -7.15 6.76 2.60
CA ILE A 14 -8.20 5.99 3.28
C ILE A 14 -8.90 6.86 4.32
N ARG A 15 -8.15 7.55 5.20
CA ARG A 15 -8.72 8.46 6.21
C ARG A 15 -9.59 9.55 5.61
N THR A 16 -9.17 10.11 4.48
CA THR A 16 -9.95 11.14 3.78
C THR A 16 -11.23 10.54 3.20
N LYS A 17 -11.13 9.37 2.58
CA LYS A 17 -12.26 8.72 1.91
C LYS A 17 -13.31 8.21 2.89
N THR A 18 -12.89 7.71 4.04
CA THR A 18 -13.78 7.17 5.08
C THR A 18 -14.51 8.22 5.93
N LYS A 19 -14.23 9.51 5.69
CA LYS A 19 -15.07 10.59 6.21
C LYS A 19 -16.48 10.61 5.61
N TYR A 20 -16.64 10.01 4.43
CA TYR A 20 -17.90 9.94 3.69
C TYR A 20 -18.26 8.48 3.40
N PRO A 21 -18.63 7.70 4.43
CA PRO A 21 -18.83 6.25 4.33
C PRO A 21 -19.95 5.86 3.35
N GLU A 22 -20.94 6.73 3.17
CA GLU A 22 -22.04 6.56 2.22
C GLU A 22 -21.59 6.52 0.75
N THR A 23 -20.40 7.07 0.45
CA THR A 23 -19.82 7.06 -0.90
C THR A 23 -19.01 5.80 -1.20
N LEU A 24 -18.81 4.92 -0.21
CA LEU A 24 -17.99 3.73 -0.35
C LEU A 24 -18.76 2.61 -1.05
N LEU A 25 -18.17 2.09 -2.12
CA LEU A 25 -18.73 0.99 -2.90
C LEU A 25 -18.23 -0.36 -2.37
N LYS A 26 -18.95 -1.43 -2.69
CA LYS A 26 -18.44 -2.80 -2.52
C LYS A 26 -17.29 -3.07 -3.49
N VAL A 27 -16.36 -3.91 -3.07
CA VAL A 27 -15.29 -4.38 -3.94
C VAL A 27 -15.87 -5.30 -5.00
N LYS A 28 -15.53 -5.05 -6.27
CA LYS A 28 -15.95 -5.91 -7.39
C LYS A 28 -15.15 -7.21 -7.38
N SER A 29 -15.79 -8.35 -7.67
CA SER A 29 -15.12 -9.66 -7.74
C SER A 29 -13.96 -9.69 -8.75
N SER A 30 -14.06 -8.96 -9.85
CA SER A 30 -12.97 -8.80 -10.83
C SER A 30 -11.68 -8.21 -10.25
N ILE A 31 -11.75 -7.53 -9.11
CA ILE A 31 -10.58 -6.94 -8.43
C ILE A 31 -9.64 -8.04 -7.88
N TYR A 32 -10.20 -9.14 -7.40
CA TYR A 32 -9.39 -10.28 -6.92
C TYR A 32 -8.56 -10.88 -8.05
N LEU A 33 -9.14 -11.03 -9.24
CA LEU A 33 -8.41 -11.49 -10.42
C LEU A 33 -7.33 -10.47 -10.83
N LYS A 34 -7.64 -9.17 -10.84
CA LYS A 34 -6.66 -8.12 -11.12
C LYS A 34 -5.51 -8.14 -10.11
N MET A 35 -5.80 -8.29 -8.83
CA MET A 35 -4.78 -8.40 -7.77
C MET A 35 -3.84 -9.58 -8.05
N PHE A 36 -4.41 -10.75 -8.37
CA PHE A 36 -3.62 -11.94 -8.71
C PHE A 36 -2.74 -11.70 -9.94
N LEU A 37 -3.30 -11.16 -11.03
CA LEU A 37 -2.55 -10.89 -12.26
C LEU A 37 -1.43 -9.87 -12.04
N VAL A 38 -1.69 -8.75 -11.34
CA VAL A 38 -0.69 -7.71 -11.06
C VAL A 38 0.44 -8.26 -10.19
N THR A 39 0.12 -9.00 -9.13
CA THR A 39 1.15 -9.55 -8.23
C THR A 39 1.97 -10.64 -8.93
N THR A 40 1.37 -11.47 -9.79
CA THR A 40 2.08 -12.46 -10.60
C THR A 40 3.00 -11.78 -11.60
N PHE A 41 2.51 -10.80 -12.34
CA PHE A 41 3.29 -10.03 -13.32
C PHE A 41 4.53 -9.38 -12.69
N LEU A 42 4.35 -8.71 -11.55
CA LEU A 42 5.46 -8.10 -10.81
C LEU A 42 6.42 -9.16 -10.22
N SER A 43 5.91 -10.32 -9.82
CA SER A 43 6.74 -11.44 -9.32
C SER A 43 7.64 -12.04 -10.39
N LEU A 44 7.22 -11.99 -11.66
CA LEU A 44 7.99 -12.43 -12.83
C LEU A 44 9.07 -11.42 -13.25
N GLY A 45 9.21 -10.30 -12.52
CA GLY A 45 10.26 -9.31 -12.77
C GLY A 45 9.89 -8.19 -13.75
N PHE A 46 8.64 -8.16 -14.22
CA PHE A 46 8.20 -7.05 -15.06
C PHE A 46 8.19 -5.73 -14.27
N LYS A 47 8.65 -4.67 -14.91
CA LYS A 47 8.75 -3.35 -14.30
C LYS A 47 7.51 -2.52 -14.65
N VAL A 48 6.95 -1.87 -13.65
CA VAL A 48 5.86 -0.90 -13.81
C VAL A 48 6.34 0.44 -13.30
N LYS A 49 6.07 1.50 -14.07
CA LYS A 49 6.37 2.85 -13.63
C LYS A 49 5.46 3.23 -12.46
N GLY A 50 6.06 3.54 -11.33
CA GLY A 50 5.33 3.99 -10.14
C GLY A 50 4.70 5.39 -10.32
N PRO A 51 3.72 5.75 -9.50
CA PRO A 51 3.17 7.11 -9.46
C PRO A 51 4.27 8.15 -9.20
N GLN A 52 4.10 9.37 -9.75
CA GLN A 52 5.10 10.44 -9.60
C GLN A 52 5.48 10.72 -8.14
N ILE A 53 4.51 10.70 -7.24
CA ILE A 53 4.74 10.94 -5.80
C ILE A 53 5.74 9.95 -5.20
N THR A 54 5.79 8.72 -5.71
CA THR A 54 6.73 7.69 -5.22
C THR A 54 8.11 7.78 -5.87
N GLN A 55 8.32 8.72 -6.78
CA GLN A 55 9.60 8.99 -7.46
C GLN A 55 10.33 10.21 -6.87
N MET A 56 9.67 10.96 -5.99
CA MET A 56 10.25 12.12 -5.31
C MET A 56 11.02 11.67 -4.08
N PHE A 57 12.32 11.37 -4.26
CA PHE A 57 13.20 10.97 -3.16
C PHE A 57 13.96 12.18 -2.59
N PRO A 58 14.06 12.31 -1.27
CA PRO A 58 14.95 13.29 -0.68
C PRO A 58 16.41 12.93 -0.98
N LYS A 59 17.27 13.94 -1.12
CA LYS A 59 18.71 13.76 -1.40
C LYS A 59 19.43 12.98 -0.27
N LYS A 60 18.96 13.10 0.96
CA LYS A 60 19.47 12.38 2.14
C LYS A 60 18.29 11.82 2.91
N ILE A 61 18.42 10.59 3.37
CA ILE A 61 17.43 9.90 4.19
C ILE A 61 18.11 9.54 5.51
N ASP A 62 17.57 10.05 6.62
CA ASP A 62 17.93 9.60 7.96
C ASP A 62 17.16 8.30 8.26
N LEU A 63 17.87 7.19 8.29
CA LEU A 63 17.30 5.86 8.50
C LEU A 63 16.69 5.70 9.90
N LYS A 64 17.26 6.35 10.92
CA LYS A 64 16.73 6.31 12.29
C LYS A 64 15.36 6.97 12.34
N ASN A 65 15.25 8.18 11.82
CA ASN A 65 14.00 8.93 11.74
C ASN A 65 12.98 8.21 10.86
N LEU A 66 13.40 7.65 9.72
CA LEU A 66 12.52 6.87 8.85
C LEU A 66 11.94 5.65 9.58
N ASN A 67 12.75 4.89 10.29
CA ASN A 67 12.29 3.72 11.04
C ASN A 67 11.30 4.10 12.15
N THR A 68 11.57 5.18 12.88
CA THR A 68 10.66 5.71 13.91
C THR A 68 9.33 6.14 13.30
N ASN A 69 9.36 6.94 12.24
CA ASN A 69 8.15 7.40 11.54
C ASN A 69 7.36 6.24 10.97
N TRP A 70 8.04 5.21 10.43
CA TRP A 70 7.38 4.04 9.90
C TRP A 70 6.69 3.21 10.98
N ALA A 71 7.32 3.04 12.15
CA ALA A 71 6.69 2.38 13.30
C ALA A 71 5.43 3.11 13.77
N ILE A 72 5.50 4.45 13.90
CA ILE A 72 4.35 5.29 14.26
C ILE A 72 3.25 5.19 13.21
N SER A 73 3.59 5.24 11.93
CA SER A 73 2.64 5.11 10.82
C SER A 73 1.92 3.76 10.86
N ARG A 74 2.61 2.66 11.14
CA ARG A 74 2.00 1.33 11.26
C ARG A 74 1.07 1.21 12.46
N GLN A 75 1.46 1.76 13.61
CA GLN A 75 0.57 1.82 14.78
C GLN A 75 -0.70 2.64 14.47
N SER A 76 -0.55 3.77 13.80
CA SER A 76 -1.67 4.58 13.32
C SER A 76 -2.58 3.82 12.34
N PHE A 77 -1.99 2.94 11.53
CA PHE A 77 -2.73 2.10 10.59
C PHE A 77 -3.55 1.02 11.30
N ASP A 78 -2.99 0.39 12.34
CA ASP A 78 -3.73 -0.57 13.16
C ASP A 78 -4.96 0.08 13.82
N SER A 79 -4.82 1.31 14.31
CA SER A 79 -5.94 2.10 14.83
C SER A 79 -6.99 2.39 13.75
N LEU A 80 -6.56 2.71 12.52
CA LEU A 80 -7.45 2.91 11.39
C LEU A 80 -8.22 1.63 11.02
N ILE A 81 -7.56 0.47 11.03
CA ILE A 81 -8.21 -0.82 10.77
C ILE A 81 -9.31 -1.10 11.81
N THR A 82 -9.04 -0.82 13.07
CA THR A 82 -10.01 -0.96 14.17
C THR A 82 -11.21 -0.06 13.94
N GLU A 83 -10.98 1.22 13.62
CA GLU A 83 -12.03 2.18 13.29
C GLU A 83 -12.92 1.72 12.12
N LEU A 84 -12.31 1.18 11.06
CA LEU A 84 -13.04 0.67 9.89
C LEU A 84 -13.93 -0.52 10.24
N LYS A 85 -13.48 -1.39 11.16
CA LYS A 85 -14.27 -2.53 11.65
C LYS A 85 -15.45 -2.06 12.50
N GLU A 86 -15.22 -1.14 13.44
CA GLU A 86 -16.26 -0.56 14.29
C GLU A 86 -17.36 0.13 13.45
N LYS A 87 -16.96 0.86 12.41
CA LYS A 87 -17.88 1.50 11.45
C LYS A 87 -18.52 0.53 10.47
N LYS A 88 -18.17 -0.77 10.49
CA LYS A 88 -18.67 -1.81 9.57
C LYS A 88 -18.46 -1.46 8.08
N ILE A 89 -17.32 -0.81 7.76
CA ILE A 89 -16.93 -0.41 6.39
C ILE A 89 -15.62 -1.05 5.94
N HIS A 90 -15.08 -2.00 6.69
CA HIS A 90 -13.82 -2.69 6.40
C HIS A 90 -13.86 -3.56 5.13
N ASP A 91 -15.05 -3.97 4.67
CA ASP A 91 -15.31 -4.70 3.42
C ASP A 91 -15.59 -3.78 2.22
N LYS A 92 -15.64 -2.47 2.45
CA LYS A 92 -15.85 -1.49 1.39
C LYS A 92 -14.54 -1.12 0.70
N ALA A 93 -14.67 -0.63 -0.52
CA ALA A 93 -13.55 -0.14 -1.31
C ALA A 93 -13.03 1.21 -0.76
N VAL A 94 -12.16 1.15 0.23
CA VAL A 94 -11.62 2.31 0.95
C VAL A 94 -10.40 2.94 0.29
N PHE A 95 -9.72 2.20 -0.59
CA PHE A 95 -8.51 2.66 -1.28
C PHE A 95 -8.59 2.44 -2.80
N LYS A 96 -8.08 3.39 -3.59
CA LYS A 96 -7.94 3.28 -5.04
C LYS A 96 -6.47 3.05 -5.39
N HIS A 97 -6.11 1.78 -5.56
CA HIS A 97 -4.76 1.40 -6.00
C HIS A 97 -4.58 1.69 -7.49
N PRO A 98 -3.43 2.29 -7.93
CA PRO A 98 -3.23 2.71 -9.32
C PRO A 98 -3.39 1.60 -10.37
N LEU A 99 -2.94 0.39 -10.06
CA LEU A 99 -2.97 -0.75 -11.01
C LEU A 99 -4.16 -1.68 -10.80
N ILE A 100 -4.58 -1.89 -9.54
CA ILE A 100 -5.60 -2.89 -9.18
C ILE A 100 -7.00 -2.28 -9.23
N GLY A 101 -7.11 -0.99 -8.87
CA GLY A 101 -8.39 -0.30 -8.77
C GLY A 101 -8.87 -0.17 -7.32
N ARG A 102 -10.18 -0.17 -7.09
CA ARG A 102 -10.77 0.08 -5.78
C ARG A 102 -10.77 -1.19 -4.93
N ILE A 103 -10.04 -1.16 -3.83
CA ILE A 103 -9.79 -2.30 -2.92
C ILE A 103 -10.22 -1.97 -1.49
N ASP A 104 -10.56 -3.02 -0.74
CA ASP A 104 -10.84 -2.94 0.68
C ASP A 104 -9.56 -2.95 1.52
N ILE A 105 -9.70 -2.91 2.83
CA ILE A 105 -8.55 -2.91 3.76
C ILE A 105 -7.80 -4.24 3.74
N LYS A 106 -8.48 -5.37 3.53
CA LYS A 106 -7.85 -6.70 3.45
C LYS A 106 -6.94 -6.80 2.24
N LEU A 107 -7.41 -6.37 1.08
CA LEU A 107 -6.61 -6.33 -0.15
C LEU A 107 -5.48 -5.29 -0.06
N THR A 108 -5.71 -4.16 0.62
CA THR A 108 -4.66 -3.16 0.89
C THR A 108 -3.52 -3.77 1.70
N LEU A 109 -3.82 -4.49 2.79
CA LEU A 109 -2.81 -5.19 3.60
C LEU A 109 -2.08 -6.28 2.81
N ALA A 110 -2.81 -7.07 2.00
CA ALA A 110 -2.21 -8.08 1.15
C ALA A 110 -1.24 -7.46 0.14
N PHE A 111 -1.61 -6.31 -0.44
CA PHE A 111 -0.74 -5.55 -1.32
C PHE A 111 0.50 -5.01 -0.60
N TYR A 112 0.38 -4.44 0.61
CA TYR A 112 1.56 -3.98 1.38
C TYR A 112 2.55 -5.11 1.64
N LYS A 113 2.06 -6.27 2.07
CA LYS A 113 2.89 -7.45 2.28
C LYS A 113 3.62 -7.88 1.01
N PHE A 114 2.92 -7.89 -0.12
CA PHE A 114 3.50 -8.20 -1.42
C PHE A 114 4.54 -7.13 -1.82
N HIS A 115 4.19 -5.85 -1.73
CA HIS A 115 5.04 -4.72 -2.13
C HIS A 115 6.36 -4.69 -1.35
N PHE A 116 6.29 -4.88 -0.03
CA PHE A 116 7.47 -5.00 0.81
C PHE A 116 8.38 -6.15 0.37
N LYS A 117 7.83 -7.37 0.19
CA LYS A 117 8.59 -8.54 -0.26
C LYS A 117 9.20 -8.35 -1.65
N HIS A 118 8.48 -7.70 -2.55
CA HIS A 118 8.96 -7.39 -3.89
C HIS A 118 10.22 -6.53 -3.84
N HIS A 119 10.20 -5.43 -3.09
CA HIS A 119 11.37 -4.56 -2.93
C HIS A 119 12.51 -5.22 -2.14
N GLN A 120 12.20 -6.05 -1.15
CA GLN A 120 13.21 -6.82 -0.42
C GLN A 120 14.00 -7.75 -1.36
N LYS A 121 13.30 -8.42 -2.30
CA LYS A 121 13.96 -9.26 -3.33
C LYS A 121 14.87 -8.42 -4.23
N GLN A 122 14.43 -7.23 -4.65
CA GLN A 122 15.24 -6.32 -5.48
C GLN A 122 16.51 -5.88 -4.73
N ILE A 123 16.40 -5.49 -3.46
CA ILE A 123 17.56 -5.10 -2.62
C ILE A 123 18.53 -6.29 -2.46
N ASN A 124 18.01 -7.49 -2.20
CA ASN A 124 18.85 -8.68 -2.06
C ASN A 124 19.57 -9.06 -3.37
N ALA A 125 18.92 -8.84 -4.51
CA ALA A 125 19.57 -9.06 -5.82
C ALA A 125 20.70 -8.05 -6.06
N LEU A 126 20.50 -6.77 -5.72
CA LEU A 126 21.54 -5.73 -5.82
C LEU A 126 22.73 -6.02 -4.91
N LYS A 127 22.49 -6.46 -3.66
CA LYS A 127 23.57 -6.82 -2.72
C LYS A 127 24.48 -7.95 -3.21
N LYS A 128 23.96 -8.84 -4.06
CA LYS A 128 24.75 -9.94 -4.65
C LYS A 128 25.64 -9.50 -5.80
N GLN A 129 25.44 -8.29 -6.31
CA GLN A 129 26.22 -7.72 -7.42
C GLN A 129 27.35 -6.79 -6.92
N LEU A 130 27.37 -6.49 -5.62
CA LEU A 130 28.43 -5.72 -4.93
C LEU A 130 29.45 -6.65 -4.30
#